data_8afe8b6a3f7e38932d1d94f3b97b7d95
#
_entry.id   8afe8b6a3f7e38932d1d94f3b97b7d95
#
_cell.length_a   1.000
_cell.length_b   1.000
_cell.length_c   1.000
_cell.angle_alpha   90.00
_cell.angle_beta   90.00
_cell.angle_gamma   90.00
#
_symmetry.space_group_name_H-M   'P 1'
#
loop_
_entity.id
_entity.type
_entity.pdbx_description
1 polymer ?
#
loop_
_entity_poly.entity_id
_entity_poly.type
_entity_poly.pdbx_seq_one_letter_code
_entity_poly.pdbx_strand_id
1 'polypeptide(L)'
;MTRALAGQVLTVGIPGATLTRGVQRALARLAPGGVVLFARNAVDPPQLAALTAALHALPSRPLIGIDQEGGRVQRLPAPFTRFPSAAAIGRAGAGATRAAGVAIGRELRAAGIDIDYAPVLDVRTAGGDDVVGDRAFAADARRAATLAVAFLRGLRAAGVLACGKHFPGHGAADADSHLRLPTVRRGRAALARRELLPFRAAIAAGIPLLMAAHVRYPALDRRRCATLSPAIVTTLLRARLRFDGVVVSDDLAMGAIRNTLDAPRAAVAALRAGVDWLLLCGALGEAQRVADQLVATALADPRFAARLRQAAARVAALHSLRRPARAPLAFPVAAHLRLVERIRAVATNAAAC
;
A
#
# COMPACT_ATOMS: atom_id res chain seq x y z
N MET A 1 26.23 -9.98 -1.05
CA MET A 1 25.74 -8.67 -0.58
C MET A 1 24.71 -8.06 -1.54
N THR A 2 25.06 -7.73 -2.78
CA THR A 2 24.16 -7.06 -3.75
C THR A 2 22.85 -7.83 -4.01
N ARG A 3 22.90 -9.16 -4.09
CA ARG A 3 21.73 -10.02 -4.29
C ARG A 3 20.72 -9.91 -3.13
N ALA A 4 21.20 -9.92 -1.89
CA ALA A 4 20.34 -9.77 -0.72
C ALA A 4 19.65 -8.39 -0.69
N LEU A 5 20.38 -7.33 -1.05
CA LEU A 5 19.80 -5.99 -1.17
C LEU A 5 18.73 -5.92 -2.27
N ALA A 6 18.95 -6.59 -3.41
CA ALA A 6 17.97 -6.65 -4.50
C ALA A 6 16.68 -7.38 -4.08
N GLY A 7 16.78 -8.47 -3.32
CA GLY A 7 15.61 -9.14 -2.74
C GLY A 7 14.90 -8.26 -1.71
N GLN A 8 15.64 -7.62 -0.82
CA GLN A 8 15.09 -6.81 0.27
C GLN A 8 14.22 -5.64 -0.22
N VAL A 9 14.50 -5.07 -1.39
CA VAL A 9 13.68 -4.00 -1.96
C VAL A 9 12.46 -4.50 -2.74
N LEU A 10 12.16 -5.81 -2.68
CA LEU A 10 10.97 -6.40 -3.32
C LEU A 10 9.94 -6.81 -2.27
N THR A 11 8.66 -6.58 -2.60
CA THR A 11 7.52 -7.23 -1.97
C THR A 11 6.77 -8.02 -3.04
N VAL A 12 6.49 -9.29 -2.78
CA VAL A 12 6.03 -10.21 -3.81
C VAL A 12 4.73 -10.91 -3.43
N GLY A 13 3.89 -11.18 -4.42
CA GLY A 13 2.73 -12.05 -4.26
C GLY A 13 3.11 -13.53 -4.22
N ILE A 14 2.25 -14.34 -3.60
CA ILE A 14 2.35 -15.80 -3.61
C ILE A 14 1.11 -16.43 -4.24
N PRO A 15 1.23 -17.63 -4.85
CA PRO A 15 0.16 -18.18 -5.70
C PRO A 15 -1.06 -18.71 -4.94
N GLY A 16 -0.92 -19.19 -3.70
CA GLY A 16 -2.00 -19.90 -3.00
C GLY A 16 -1.98 -19.73 -1.48
N ALA A 17 -2.86 -20.48 -0.81
CA ALA A 17 -3.09 -20.41 0.62
C ALA A 17 -2.08 -21.19 1.47
N THR A 18 -1.16 -21.91 0.84
CA THR A 18 -0.15 -22.73 1.51
C THR A 18 1.24 -22.43 0.98
N LEU A 19 2.24 -22.50 1.85
CA LEU A 19 3.65 -22.34 1.49
C LEU A 19 4.22 -23.69 1.02
N THR A 20 4.00 -24.02 -0.26
CA THR A 20 4.56 -25.25 -0.84
C THR A 20 6.09 -25.24 -0.84
N ARG A 21 6.73 -26.41 -0.89
CA ARG A 21 8.20 -26.53 -0.95
C ARG A 21 8.81 -25.75 -2.14
N GLY A 22 8.10 -25.67 -3.28
CA GLY A 22 8.52 -24.90 -4.44
C GLY A 22 8.52 -23.40 -4.18
N VAL A 23 7.43 -22.87 -3.61
CA VAL A 23 7.28 -21.46 -3.23
C VAL A 23 8.30 -21.11 -2.14
N GLN A 24 8.47 -21.95 -1.12
CA GLN A 24 9.45 -21.74 -0.06
C GLN A 24 10.88 -21.62 -0.61
N ARG A 25 11.28 -22.53 -1.51
CA ARG A 25 12.61 -22.45 -2.17
C ARG A 25 12.78 -21.20 -3.01
N ALA A 26 11.75 -20.79 -3.74
CA ALA A 26 11.78 -19.57 -4.54
C ALA A 26 11.93 -18.30 -3.66
N LEU A 27 11.17 -18.21 -2.57
CA LEU A 27 11.27 -17.12 -1.60
C LEU A 27 12.62 -17.11 -0.87
N ALA A 28 13.15 -18.27 -0.49
CA ALA A 28 14.46 -18.37 0.15
C ALA A 28 15.60 -17.86 -0.77
N ARG A 29 15.52 -18.16 -2.08
CA ARG A 29 16.50 -17.64 -3.07
C ARG A 29 16.36 -16.16 -3.32
N LEU A 30 15.12 -15.67 -3.42
CA LEU A 30 14.82 -14.27 -3.68
C LEU A 30 15.10 -13.38 -2.46
N ALA A 31 14.89 -13.91 -1.26
CA ALA A 31 15.01 -13.23 0.02
C ALA A 31 14.24 -11.88 0.04
N PRO A 32 12.92 -11.84 -0.28
CA PRO A 32 12.19 -10.60 -0.39
C PRO A 32 12.06 -9.91 0.96
N GLY A 33 12.05 -8.57 0.96
CA GLY A 33 11.76 -7.76 2.15
C GLY A 33 10.29 -7.82 2.57
N GLY A 34 9.37 -8.17 1.64
CA GLY A 34 7.97 -8.33 1.94
C GLY A 34 7.24 -9.36 1.08
N VAL A 35 6.07 -9.77 1.60
CA VAL A 35 5.08 -10.58 0.89
C VAL A 35 3.74 -9.86 0.95
N VAL A 36 3.06 -9.73 -0.18
CA VAL A 36 1.70 -9.21 -0.26
C VAL A 36 0.70 -10.34 -0.43
N LEU A 37 -0.35 -10.32 0.40
CA LEU A 37 -1.42 -11.31 0.39
C LEU A 37 -2.68 -10.76 -0.30
N PHE A 38 -3.42 -11.67 -0.94
CA PHE A 38 -4.68 -11.42 -1.62
C PHE A 38 -5.74 -12.40 -1.15
N ALA A 39 -6.99 -12.26 -1.61
CA ALA A 39 -8.08 -13.17 -1.27
C ALA A 39 -7.74 -14.65 -1.54
N ARG A 40 -6.96 -14.95 -2.60
CA ARG A 40 -6.50 -16.30 -2.93
C ARG A 40 -5.60 -16.96 -1.86
N ASN A 41 -5.08 -16.16 -0.94
CA ASN A 41 -4.18 -16.62 0.11
C ASN A 41 -4.89 -16.82 1.47
N ALA A 42 -6.14 -16.39 1.60
CA ALA A 42 -6.90 -16.41 2.84
C ALA A 42 -8.14 -17.30 2.72
N VAL A 43 -8.17 -18.38 3.47
CA VAL A 43 -9.32 -19.30 3.53
C VAL A 43 -10.11 -19.06 4.83
N ASP A 44 -9.42 -19.10 5.95
CA ASP A 44 -9.97 -18.86 7.29
C ASP A 44 -8.87 -18.32 8.24
N PRO A 45 -9.22 -17.87 9.46
CA PRO A 45 -8.23 -17.31 10.38
C PRO A 45 -7.13 -18.29 10.79
N PRO A 46 -7.37 -19.57 11.12
CA PRO A 46 -6.32 -20.54 11.46
C PRO A 46 -5.35 -20.79 10.30
N GLN A 47 -5.87 -21.01 9.08
CA GLN A 47 -5.04 -21.21 7.89
C GLN A 47 -4.15 -19.99 7.63
N LEU A 48 -4.73 -18.78 7.69
CA LEU A 48 -4.00 -17.56 7.41
C LEU A 48 -2.90 -17.31 8.46
N ALA A 49 -3.19 -17.55 9.75
CA ALA A 49 -2.20 -17.46 10.82
C ALA A 49 -1.04 -18.46 10.62
N ALA A 50 -1.34 -19.70 10.20
CA ALA A 50 -0.31 -20.69 9.88
C ALA A 50 0.55 -20.27 8.67
N LEU A 51 -0.07 -19.73 7.62
CA LEU A 51 0.65 -19.23 6.43
C LEU A 51 1.58 -18.06 6.81
N THR A 52 1.08 -17.07 7.55
CA THR A 52 1.88 -15.91 7.95
C THR A 52 3.01 -16.29 8.91
N ALA A 53 2.78 -17.23 9.84
CA ALA A 53 3.82 -17.77 10.69
C ALA A 53 4.93 -18.46 9.88
N ALA A 54 4.57 -19.27 8.89
CA ALA A 54 5.53 -19.93 8.01
C ALA A 54 6.33 -18.93 7.15
N LEU A 55 5.69 -17.85 6.68
CA LEU A 55 6.37 -16.77 5.95
C LEU A 55 7.34 -16.01 6.86
N HIS A 56 6.96 -15.68 8.08
CA HIS A 56 7.82 -15.02 9.05
C HIS A 56 9.02 -15.88 9.50
N ALA A 57 8.91 -17.21 9.40
CA ALA A 57 9.98 -18.16 9.70
C ALA A 57 11.03 -18.26 8.58
N LEU A 58 10.78 -17.68 7.40
CA LEU A 58 11.79 -17.63 6.34
C LEU A 58 13.03 -16.83 6.78
N PRO A 59 14.25 -17.16 6.29
CA PRO A 59 15.48 -16.45 6.65
C PRO A 59 15.42 -14.93 6.42
N SER A 60 14.72 -14.47 5.36
CA SER A 60 14.52 -13.05 5.07
C SER A 60 13.53 -12.36 6.02
N ARG A 61 12.72 -13.14 6.77
CA ARG A 61 11.69 -12.64 7.70
C ARG A 61 10.83 -11.55 7.08
N PRO A 62 10.20 -11.77 5.91
CA PRO A 62 9.52 -10.72 5.17
C PRO A 62 8.41 -10.06 5.99
N LEU A 63 8.18 -8.77 5.78
CA LEU A 63 6.98 -8.10 6.27
C LEU A 63 5.79 -8.54 5.42
N ILE A 64 4.64 -8.79 6.06
CA ILE A 64 3.44 -9.28 5.37
C ILE A 64 2.45 -8.13 5.24
N GLY A 65 2.08 -7.81 3.99
CA GLY A 65 1.14 -6.75 3.66
C GLY A 65 -0.14 -7.27 3.00
N ILE A 66 -1.21 -6.47 3.11
CA ILE A 66 -2.51 -6.75 2.49
C ILE A 66 -3.24 -5.44 2.19
N ASP A 67 -4.21 -5.47 1.25
CA ASP A 67 -5.19 -4.39 1.06
C ASP A 67 -6.46 -4.71 1.85
N GLN A 68 -6.66 -4.08 2.98
CA GLN A 68 -7.86 -4.24 3.82
C GLN A 68 -8.48 -2.88 4.11
N GLU A 69 -8.94 -2.19 3.05
CA GLU A 69 -9.47 -0.82 3.12
C GLU A 69 -10.88 -0.73 3.74
N GLY A 70 -11.66 -1.79 3.58
CA GLY A 70 -13.11 -1.81 3.73
C GLY A 70 -13.83 -1.71 2.37
N GLY A 71 -15.16 -1.89 2.37
CA GLY A 71 -15.97 -1.85 1.15
C GLY A 71 -15.59 -2.94 0.15
N ARG A 72 -15.39 -2.55 -1.11
CA ARG A 72 -15.04 -3.47 -2.20
C ARG A 72 -13.57 -3.96 -2.16
N VAL A 73 -12.69 -3.27 -1.42
CA VAL A 73 -11.28 -3.66 -1.29
C VAL A 73 -11.03 -4.25 0.09
N GLN A 74 -11.41 -5.50 0.21
CA GLN A 74 -11.18 -6.36 1.37
C GLN A 74 -10.80 -7.75 0.90
N ARG A 75 -9.71 -8.30 1.42
CA ARG A 75 -9.16 -9.60 1.00
C ARG A 75 -9.55 -10.74 1.94
N LEU A 76 -9.83 -10.40 3.21
CA LEU A 76 -10.12 -11.40 4.23
C LEU A 76 -11.59 -11.86 4.14
N PRO A 77 -11.85 -13.20 4.06
CA PRO A 77 -13.22 -13.76 3.99
C PRO A 77 -13.87 -13.78 5.38
N ALA A 78 -15.16 -14.17 5.45
CA ALA A 78 -15.78 -14.55 6.72
C ALA A 78 -14.93 -15.67 7.38
N PRO A 79 -14.81 -15.68 8.71
CA PRO A 79 -15.51 -14.88 9.73
C PRO A 79 -14.82 -13.55 10.07
N PHE A 80 -13.85 -13.07 9.29
CA PHE A 80 -13.33 -11.72 9.45
C PHE A 80 -14.44 -10.68 9.21
N THR A 81 -14.34 -9.54 9.90
CA THR A 81 -15.36 -8.52 9.82
C THR A 81 -15.40 -7.82 8.44
N ARG A 82 -16.58 -7.76 7.82
CA ARG A 82 -16.80 -7.05 6.55
C ARG A 82 -17.11 -5.59 6.83
N PHE A 83 -16.10 -4.73 6.77
CA PHE A 83 -16.24 -3.28 7.00
C PHE A 83 -16.91 -2.60 5.81
N PRO A 84 -17.71 -1.52 6.02
CA PRO A 84 -18.23 -0.67 4.96
C PRO A 84 -17.11 0.05 4.20
N SER A 85 -17.45 0.69 3.08
CA SER A 85 -16.50 1.51 2.32
C SER A 85 -15.96 2.68 3.14
N ALA A 86 -14.77 3.19 2.77
CA ALA A 86 -14.17 4.35 3.43
C ALA A 86 -15.12 5.57 3.41
N ALA A 87 -15.89 5.77 2.33
CA ALA A 87 -16.90 6.81 2.26
C ALA A 87 -18.01 6.63 3.31
N ALA A 88 -18.48 5.41 3.53
CA ALA A 88 -19.49 5.11 4.54
C ALA A 88 -18.91 5.28 5.97
N ILE A 89 -17.71 4.77 6.20
CA ILE A 89 -16.98 4.95 7.47
C ILE A 89 -16.78 6.45 7.76
N GLY A 90 -16.40 7.23 6.74
CA GLY A 90 -16.15 8.66 6.86
C GLY A 90 -17.41 9.48 7.16
N ARG A 91 -18.60 9.05 6.67
CA ARG A 91 -19.89 9.68 7.05
C ARG A 91 -20.17 9.56 8.55
N ALA A 92 -19.77 8.45 9.16
CA ALA A 92 -19.92 8.22 10.60
C ALA A 92 -18.92 9.03 11.47
N GLY A 93 -18.04 9.82 10.85
CA GLY A 93 -17.13 10.76 11.53
C GLY A 93 -15.79 10.18 11.95
N ALA A 94 -14.91 11.05 12.46
CA ALA A 94 -13.51 10.71 12.77
C ALA A 94 -13.38 9.67 13.89
N GLY A 95 -14.25 9.70 14.89
CA GLY A 95 -14.28 8.71 15.97
C GLY A 95 -14.53 7.30 15.46
N ALA A 96 -15.59 7.12 14.64
CA ALA A 96 -15.92 5.85 14.00
C ALA A 96 -14.81 5.41 13.03
N THR A 97 -14.21 6.34 12.28
CA THR A 97 -13.10 6.06 11.36
C THR A 97 -11.87 5.54 12.11
N ARG A 98 -11.52 6.15 13.24
CA ARG A 98 -10.44 5.65 14.09
C ARG A 98 -10.77 4.27 14.66
N ALA A 99 -11.99 4.06 15.13
CA ALA A 99 -12.44 2.77 15.66
C ALA A 99 -12.40 1.67 14.60
N ALA A 100 -12.79 1.95 13.35
CA ALA A 100 -12.67 1.03 12.22
C ALA A 100 -11.20 0.66 11.96
N GLY A 101 -10.29 1.64 11.93
CA GLY A 101 -8.86 1.38 11.79
C GLY A 101 -8.29 0.51 12.93
N VAL A 102 -8.75 0.70 14.19
CA VAL A 102 -8.37 -0.18 15.32
C VAL A 102 -8.90 -1.60 15.10
N ALA A 103 -10.15 -1.74 14.70
CA ALA A 103 -10.79 -3.05 14.54
C ALA A 103 -10.16 -3.85 13.39
N ILE A 104 -9.98 -3.23 12.21
CA ILE A 104 -9.25 -3.83 11.08
C ILE A 104 -7.85 -4.23 11.52
N GLY A 105 -7.10 -3.30 12.14
CA GLY A 105 -5.73 -3.57 12.55
C GLY A 105 -5.62 -4.70 13.58
N ARG A 106 -6.59 -4.85 14.50
CA ARG A 106 -6.61 -5.99 15.44
C ARG A 106 -6.78 -7.32 14.72
N GLU A 107 -7.68 -7.41 13.76
CA GLU A 107 -7.89 -8.63 12.98
C GLU A 107 -6.67 -8.96 12.12
N LEU A 108 -6.06 -7.95 11.47
CA LEU A 108 -4.81 -8.11 10.73
C LEU A 108 -3.67 -8.63 11.61
N ARG A 109 -3.50 -8.05 12.81
CA ARG A 109 -2.45 -8.50 13.75
C ARG A 109 -2.71 -9.92 14.28
N ALA A 110 -3.95 -10.30 14.52
CA ALA A 110 -4.31 -11.66 14.90
C ALA A 110 -3.98 -12.68 13.78
N ALA A 111 -4.11 -12.26 12.53
CA ALA A 111 -3.75 -13.04 11.36
C ALA A 111 -2.23 -12.97 11.01
N GLY A 112 -1.40 -12.31 11.80
CA GLY A 112 0.04 -12.18 11.57
C GLY A 112 0.44 -11.21 10.46
N ILE A 113 -0.46 -10.30 10.06
CA ILE A 113 -0.20 -9.28 9.03
C ILE A 113 0.42 -8.03 9.66
N ASP A 114 1.45 -7.50 9.02
CA ASP A 114 2.26 -6.38 9.53
C ASP A 114 1.84 -5.03 8.92
N ILE A 115 1.42 -5.02 7.65
CA ILE A 115 1.14 -3.82 6.85
C ILE A 115 -0.28 -3.89 6.29
N ASP A 116 -1.02 -2.78 6.43
CA ASP A 116 -2.22 -2.53 5.63
C ASP A 116 -1.90 -1.47 4.56
N TYR A 117 -2.10 -1.80 3.28
CA TYR A 117 -2.02 -0.82 2.19
C TYR A 117 -3.27 0.09 2.22
N ALA A 118 -3.44 0.76 3.35
CA ALA A 118 -4.46 1.73 3.71
C ALA A 118 -3.86 2.75 4.70
N PRO A 119 -4.42 3.96 4.81
CA PRO A 119 -5.65 4.46 4.21
C PRO A 119 -5.49 4.94 2.75
N VAL A 120 -6.61 4.97 2.02
CA VAL A 120 -6.71 5.72 0.77
C VAL A 120 -6.71 7.21 1.11
N LEU A 121 -5.68 7.94 0.61
CA LEU A 121 -5.49 9.38 0.81
C LEU A 121 -6.04 10.20 -0.37
N ASP A 122 -6.54 9.51 -1.40
CA ASP A 122 -7.11 10.14 -2.57
C ASP A 122 -8.39 10.91 -2.22
N VAL A 123 -8.61 12.02 -2.92
CA VAL A 123 -9.80 12.85 -2.74
C VAL A 123 -10.80 12.56 -3.86
N ARG A 124 -12.01 12.09 -3.52
CA ARG A 124 -13.04 11.76 -4.50
C ARG A 124 -13.37 12.96 -5.38
N THR A 125 -13.39 12.76 -6.69
CA THR A 125 -13.78 13.77 -7.69
C THR A 125 -15.05 13.32 -8.38
N ALA A 126 -16.06 14.20 -8.49
CA ALA A 126 -17.24 13.97 -9.31
C ALA A 126 -16.82 13.85 -10.79
N GLY A 127 -17.34 12.85 -11.51
CA GLY A 127 -16.97 12.60 -12.91
C GLY A 127 -15.57 12.06 -13.14
N GLY A 128 -14.82 11.76 -12.07
CA GLY A 128 -13.57 10.98 -12.18
C GLY A 128 -13.87 9.50 -12.40
N ASP A 129 -12.84 8.74 -12.86
CA ASP A 129 -12.95 7.29 -12.98
C ASP A 129 -13.31 6.68 -11.61
N ASP A 130 -14.18 5.66 -11.62
CA ASP A 130 -14.73 5.02 -10.42
C ASP A 130 -13.71 4.16 -9.64
N VAL A 131 -12.44 4.15 -10.10
CA VAL A 131 -11.35 3.40 -9.47
C VAL A 131 -11.17 3.78 -7.99
N VAL A 132 -11.23 5.07 -7.67
CA VAL A 132 -11.17 5.56 -6.29
C VAL A 132 -12.57 5.55 -5.67
N GLY A 133 -13.55 6.19 -6.28
CA GLY A 133 -14.96 6.14 -5.89
C GLY A 133 -15.20 6.21 -4.38
N ASP A 134 -15.88 5.21 -3.85
CA ASP A 134 -16.21 5.04 -2.44
C ASP A 134 -15.04 4.59 -1.54
N ARG A 135 -13.87 4.28 -2.14
CA ARG A 135 -12.63 4.03 -1.41
C ARG A 135 -12.05 5.30 -0.76
N ALA A 136 -12.40 6.50 -1.29
CA ALA A 136 -12.03 7.77 -0.67
C ALA A 136 -12.97 8.10 0.49
N PHE A 137 -12.42 8.60 1.60
CA PHE A 137 -13.21 8.98 2.79
C PHE A 137 -14.16 10.15 2.54
N ALA A 138 -13.80 11.10 1.68
CA ALA A 138 -14.61 12.28 1.37
C ALA A 138 -14.22 12.92 0.02
N ALA A 139 -15.11 13.78 -0.50
CA ALA A 139 -14.85 14.65 -1.66
C ALA A 139 -14.18 15.98 -1.24
N ASP A 140 -14.40 16.45 0.00
CA ASP A 140 -13.67 17.57 0.57
C ASP A 140 -12.28 17.13 1.05
N ALA A 141 -11.26 17.83 0.62
CA ALA A 141 -9.87 17.44 0.88
C ALA A 141 -9.45 17.57 2.36
N ARG A 142 -10.01 18.55 3.09
CA ARG A 142 -9.71 18.71 4.53
C ARG A 142 -10.39 17.61 5.33
N ARG A 143 -11.63 17.29 4.99
CA ARG A 143 -12.36 16.19 5.61
C ARG A 143 -11.68 14.85 5.31
N ALA A 144 -11.28 14.59 4.05
CA ALA A 144 -10.53 13.40 3.66
C ALA A 144 -9.24 13.27 4.48
N ALA A 145 -8.47 14.36 4.65
CA ALA A 145 -7.26 14.39 5.44
C ALA A 145 -7.51 14.03 6.92
N THR A 146 -8.52 14.65 7.54
CA THR A 146 -8.89 14.38 8.94
C THR A 146 -9.27 12.93 9.17
N LEU A 147 -10.10 12.37 8.27
CA LEU A 147 -10.58 10.99 8.37
C LEU A 147 -9.45 9.99 8.10
N ALA A 148 -8.63 10.21 7.08
CA ALA A 148 -7.50 9.35 6.79
C ALA A 148 -6.48 9.31 7.93
N VAL A 149 -6.20 10.45 8.58
CA VAL A 149 -5.35 10.50 9.78
C VAL A 149 -6.00 9.77 10.96
N ALA A 150 -7.32 9.84 11.13
CA ALA A 150 -8.02 9.09 12.16
C ALA A 150 -7.88 7.57 11.93
N PHE A 151 -8.05 7.10 10.69
CA PHE A 151 -7.86 5.70 10.31
C PHE A 151 -6.41 5.24 10.52
N LEU A 152 -5.42 6.00 10.05
CA LEU A 152 -3.98 5.79 10.29
C LEU A 152 -3.68 5.61 11.79
N ARG A 153 -4.20 6.51 12.64
CA ARG A 153 -4.03 6.42 14.09
C ARG A 153 -4.66 5.16 14.68
N GLY A 154 -5.76 4.69 14.08
CA GLY A 154 -6.41 3.43 14.44
C GLY A 154 -5.52 2.23 14.14
N LEU A 155 -5.01 2.09 12.91
CA LEU A 155 -4.08 1.03 12.51
C LEU A 155 -2.84 1.01 13.39
N ARG A 156 -2.23 2.18 13.62
CA ARG A 156 -1.06 2.31 14.49
C ARG A 156 -1.33 1.87 15.94
N ALA A 157 -2.49 2.21 16.48
CA ALA A 157 -2.89 1.79 17.83
C ALA A 157 -3.05 0.27 17.93
N ALA A 158 -3.45 -0.39 16.85
CA ALA A 158 -3.51 -1.85 16.76
C ALA A 158 -2.13 -2.50 16.51
N GLY A 159 -1.10 -1.72 16.13
CA GLY A 159 0.25 -2.21 15.83
C GLY A 159 0.47 -2.61 14.37
N VAL A 160 -0.37 -2.12 13.44
CA VAL A 160 -0.22 -2.31 11.99
C VAL A 160 0.45 -1.10 11.38
N LEU A 161 1.38 -1.33 10.45
CA LEU A 161 2.02 -0.30 9.65
C LEU A 161 1.06 0.12 8.53
N ALA A 162 0.72 1.41 8.48
CA ALA A 162 -0.17 1.95 7.46
C ALA A 162 0.61 2.38 6.22
N CYS A 163 0.07 2.12 5.02
CA CYS A 163 0.57 2.62 3.75
C CYS A 163 -0.46 3.50 3.07
N GLY A 164 -0.24 4.80 3.09
CA GLY A 164 -1.14 5.76 2.43
C GLY A 164 -1.01 5.74 0.92
N LYS A 165 -2.13 5.83 0.18
CA LYS A 165 -2.14 5.68 -1.28
C LYS A 165 -3.20 6.56 -1.94
N HIS A 166 -3.02 6.94 -3.22
CA HIS A 166 -1.90 6.71 -4.15
C HIS A 166 -1.23 8.05 -4.47
N PHE A 167 -0.02 8.27 -3.99
CA PHE A 167 0.68 9.56 -4.12
C PHE A 167 0.98 9.91 -5.59
N PRO A 168 0.77 11.16 -6.04
CA PRO A 168 0.31 12.36 -5.32
C PRO A 168 -1.21 12.63 -5.33
N GLY A 169 -2.07 11.62 -5.58
CA GLY A 169 -3.53 11.68 -5.54
C GLY A 169 -4.18 11.18 -6.83
N HIS A 170 -4.84 10.02 -6.79
CA HIS A 170 -5.44 9.31 -7.94
C HIS A 170 -6.88 9.75 -8.24
N GLY A 171 -7.56 10.46 -7.32
CA GLY A 171 -9.01 10.68 -7.37
C GLY A 171 -9.54 11.56 -8.52
N ALA A 172 -8.67 12.20 -9.30
CA ALA A 172 -9.02 12.98 -10.49
C ALA A 172 -8.44 12.37 -11.79
N ALA A 173 -8.06 11.09 -11.77
CA ALA A 173 -7.55 10.39 -12.93
C ALA A 173 -8.66 10.13 -13.97
N ASP A 174 -8.28 10.13 -15.25
CA ASP A 174 -9.17 9.95 -16.39
C ASP A 174 -9.32 8.49 -16.83
N ALA A 175 -8.74 7.55 -16.12
CA ALA A 175 -8.78 6.11 -16.45
C ALA A 175 -8.35 5.22 -15.27
N ASP A 176 -8.63 3.92 -15.40
CA ASP A 176 -8.13 2.88 -14.51
C ASP A 176 -6.67 2.52 -14.82
N SER A 177 -5.80 2.67 -13.81
CA SER A 177 -4.37 2.31 -13.90
C SER A 177 -4.10 0.81 -14.05
N HIS A 178 -5.06 -0.05 -13.76
CA HIS A 178 -4.95 -1.48 -14.05
C HIS A 178 -4.99 -1.79 -15.56
N LEU A 179 -5.66 -0.95 -16.34
CA LEU A 179 -5.87 -1.14 -17.77
C LEU A 179 -4.88 -0.33 -18.63
N ARG A 180 -4.71 0.95 -18.32
CA ARG A 180 -3.85 1.89 -19.08
C ARG A 180 -3.30 2.98 -18.19
N LEU A 181 -2.31 3.73 -18.70
CA LEU A 181 -1.71 4.85 -17.95
C LEU A 181 -2.67 6.04 -17.89
N PRO A 182 -3.25 6.35 -16.72
CA PRO A 182 -4.16 7.47 -16.55
C PRO A 182 -3.42 8.79 -16.39
N THR A 183 -4.16 9.89 -16.56
CA THR A 183 -3.61 11.26 -16.44
C THR A 183 -4.50 12.11 -15.53
N VAL A 184 -3.87 12.84 -14.61
CA VAL A 184 -4.50 13.91 -13.83
C VAL A 184 -4.08 15.26 -14.42
N ARG A 185 -5.04 15.96 -15.07
CA ARG A 185 -4.80 17.24 -15.78
C ARG A 185 -4.95 18.48 -14.88
N ARG A 186 -4.64 18.37 -13.61
CA ARG A 186 -4.72 19.50 -12.67
C ARG A 186 -3.40 20.26 -12.62
N GLY A 187 -3.48 21.61 -12.55
CA GLY A 187 -2.30 22.47 -12.38
C GLY A 187 -1.69 22.32 -10.97
N ARG A 188 -0.42 22.74 -10.84
CA ARG A 188 0.34 22.63 -9.57
C ARG A 188 -0.37 23.22 -8.35
N ALA A 189 -1.00 24.38 -8.50
CA ALA A 189 -1.71 25.04 -7.42
C ALA A 189 -2.94 24.24 -6.97
N ALA A 190 -3.69 23.66 -7.91
CA ALA A 190 -4.84 22.78 -7.60
C ALA A 190 -4.41 21.50 -6.91
N LEU A 191 -3.36 20.82 -7.42
CA LEU A 191 -2.77 19.65 -6.77
C LEU A 191 -2.34 19.96 -5.33
N ALA A 192 -1.68 21.11 -5.12
CA ALA A 192 -1.19 21.52 -3.80
C ALA A 192 -2.32 21.77 -2.78
N ARG A 193 -3.44 22.37 -3.24
CA ARG A 193 -4.57 22.72 -2.37
C ARG A 193 -5.51 21.57 -2.11
N ARG A 194 -5.53 20.55 -2.97
CA ARG A 194 -6.52 19.47 -2.91
C ARG A 194 -5.86 18.10 -2.75
N GLU A 195 -5.23 17.57 -3.81
CA GLU A 195 -4.73 16.20 -3.82
C GLU A 195 -3.63 15.96 -2.79
N LEU A 196 -2.71 16.91 -2.60
CA LEU A 196 -1.59 16.77 -1.66
C LEU A 196 -1.96 17.02 -0.19
N LEU A 197 -3.13 17.56 0.09
CA LEU A 197 -3.51 17.92 1.47
C LEU A 197 -3.61 16.69 2.39
N PRO A 198 -4.28 15.58 2.02
CA PRO A 198 -4.31 14.37 2.85
C PRO A 198 -2.92 13.73 3.03
N PHE A 199 -2.07 13.78 2.02
CA PHE A 199 -0.69 13.26 2.13
C PHE A 199 0.15 14.09 3.10
N ARG A 200 0.06 15.42 3.05
CA ARG A 200 0.72 16.30 4.04
C ARG A 200 0.27 16.00 5.46
N ALA A 201 -1.03 15.83 5.66
CA ALA A 201 -1.57 15.49 6.97
C ALA A 201 -1.11 14.12 7.47
N ALA A 202 -1.07 13.11 6.58
CA ALA A 202 -0.58 11.78 6.91
C ALA A 202 0.92 11.78 7.23
N ILE A 203 1.74 12.52 6.48
CA ILE A 203 3.18 12.72 6.75
C ILE A 203 3.38 13.37 8.12
N ALA A 204 2.67 14.46 8.41
CA ALA A 204 2.71 15.12 9.72
C ALA A 204 2.24 14.22 10.87
N ALA A 205 1.35 13.25 10.59
CA ALA A 205 0.90 12.25 11.55
C ALA A 205 1.87 11.05 11.69
N GLY A 206 3.00 11.05 10.96
CA GLY A 206 4.04 10.03 11.03
C GLY A 206 3.67 8.72 10.33
N ILE A 207 3.05 8.79 9.14
CA ILE A 207 2.78 7.58 8.34
C ILE A 207 4.11 6.93 7.89
N PRO A 208 4.29 5.61 8.08
CA PRO A 208 5.55 4.95 7.77
C PRO A 208 5.76 4.64 6.28
N LEU A 209 4.66 4.42 5.52
CA LEU A 209 4.74 4.09 4.11
C LEU A 209 3.79 4.95 3.28
N LEU A 210 4.23 5.30 2.05
CA LEU A 210 3.38 5.90 1.02
C LEU A 210 3.56 5.16 -0.30
N MET A 211 2.45 4.83 -0.96
CA MET A 211 2.44 4.17 -2.27
C MET A 211 2.37 5.22 -3.38
N ALA A 212 3.31 5.15 -4.32
CA ALA A 212 3.35 6.02 -5.50
C ALA A 212 2.43 5.50 -6.60
N ALA A 213 1.60 6.38 -7.16
CA ALA A 213 0.62 6.04 -8.19
C ALA A 213 1.25 5.78 -9.57
N HIS A 214 0.66 4.87 -10.33
CA HIS A 214 0.94 4.72 -11.77
C HIS A 214 0.05 5.69 -12.58
N VAL A 215 0.21 6.98 -12.32
CA VAL A 215 -0.58 8.06 -12.91
C VAL A 215 0.34 9.17 -13.41
N ARG A 216 0.03 9.77 -14.55
CA ARG A 216 0.75 10.89 -15.12
C ARG A 216 0.17 12.22 -14.64
N TYR A 217 1.06 13.14 -14.26
CA TYR A 217 0.72 14.50 -13.81
C TYR A 217 1.53 15.51 -14.64
N PRO A 218 1.03 15.94 -15.82
CA PRO A 218 1.80 16.82 -16.72
C PRO A 218 2.29 18.13 -16.10
N ALA A 219 1.56 18.64 -15.09
CA ALA A 219 1.98 19.81 -14.32
C ALA A 219 3.22 19.58 -13.43
N LEU A 220 3.56 18.32 -13.10
CA LEU A 220 4.71 17.94 -12.26
C LEU A 220 5.83 17.32 -13.11
N ASP A 221 5.47 16.36 -13.96
CA ASP A 221 6.35 15.69 -14.94
C ASP A 221 5.56 15.37 -16.21
N ARG A 222 5.99 15.92 -17.34
CA ARG A 222 5.30 15.72 -18.63
C ARG A 222 5.54 14.35 -19.25
N ARG A 223 6.62 13.66 -18.85
CA ARG A 223 7.12 12.45 -19.54
C ARG A 223 6.82 11.17 -18.78
N ARG A 224 6.85 11.20 -17.42
CA ARG A 224 6.83 10.00 -16.58
C ARG A 224 5.59 9.99 -15.68
N CYS A 225 5.09 8.79 -15.38
CA CYS A 225 4.12 8.61 -14.28
C CYS A 225 4.80 8.83 -12.91
N ALA A 226 4.00 9.03 -11.86
CA ALA A 226 4.54 9.41 -10.56
C ALA A 226 5.56 8.41 -10.02
N THR A 227 5.32 7.11 -10.10
CA THR A 227 6.24 6.06 -9.65
C THR A 227 7.62 6.13 -10.32
N LEU A 228 7.69 6.57 -11.57
CA LEU A 228 8.92 6.61 -12.37
C LEU A 228 9.53 8.02 -12.44
N SER A 229 8.98 9.01 -11.72
CA SER A 229 9.36 10.43 -11.82
C SER A 229 10.22 10.89 -10.65
N PRO A 230 11.51 11.21 -10.86
CA PRO A 230 12.34 11.86 -9.84
C PRO A 230 11.77 13.21 -9.39
N ALA A 231 11.08 13.95 -10.27
CA ALA A 231 10.45 15.21 -9.93
C ALA A 231 9.32 15.03 -8.91
N ILE A 232 8.60 13.90 -8.97
CA ILE A 232 7.49 13.61 -8.06
C ILE A 232 8.00 12.91 -6.78
N VAL A 233 8.78 11.84 -6.91
CA VAL A 233 9.21 11.07 -5.74
C VAL A 233 10.34 11.78 -5.00
N THR A 234 11.43 12.15 -5.67
CA THR A 234 12.59 12.76 -5.01
C THR A 234 12.34 14.23 -4.70
N THR A 235 11.95 15.04 -5.68
CA THR A 235 11.86 16.49 -5.46
C THR A 235 10.60 16.86 -4.68
N LEU A 236 9.40 16.38 -5.08
CA LEU A 236 8.17 16.77 -4.40
C LEU A 236 8.00 16.03 -3.08
N LEU A 237 8.03 14.69 -3.07
CA LEU A 237 7.71 13.90 -1.87
C LEU A 237 8.85 13.98 -0.84
N ARG A 238 10.08 13.65 -1.24
CA ARG A 238 11.22 13.64 -0.31
C ARG A 238 11.64 15.04 0.12
N ALA A 239 12.01 15.90 -0.85
CA ALA A 239 12.63 17.17 -0.52
C ALA A 239 11.60 18.22 -0.04
N ARG A 240 10.48 18.42 -0.75
CA ARG A 240 9.52 19.47 -0.41
C ARG A 240 8.53 19.07 0.68
N LEU A 241 7.99 17.84 0.64
CA LEU A 241 7.07 17.36 1.68
C LEU A 241 7.78 16.69 2.85
N ARG A 242 9.12 16.51 2.78
CA ARG A 242 9.98 15.96 3.83
C ARG A 242 9.54 14.57 4.32
N PHE A 243 9.14 13.71 3.39
CA PHE A 243 8.77 12.35 3.74
C PHE A 243 10.01 11.46 3.87
N ASP A 244 10.28 10.95 5.06
CA ASP A 244 11.45 10.11 5.36
C ASP A 244 11.11 8.61 5.45
N GLY A 245 9.83 8.23 5.45
CA GLY A 245 9.38 6.84 5.45
C GLY A 245 9.67 6.09 4.15
N VAL A 246 9.15 4.88 3.99
CA VAL A 246 9.33 4.06 2.80
C VAL A 246 8.36 4.46 1.69
N VAL A 247 8.87 4.71 0.48
CA VAL A 247 8.05 4.86 -0.73
C VAL A 247 7.92 3.50 -1.40
N VAL A 248 6.67 3.02 -1.51
CA VAL A 248 6.33 1.77 -2.19
C VAL A 248 5.84 2.10 -3.60
N SER A 249 6.19 1.32 -4.62
CA SER A 249 5.49 1.40 -5.91
C SER A 249 4.09 0.80 -5.78
N ASP A 250 3.16 1.17 -6.65
CA ASP A 250 2.05 0.29 -6.98
C ASP A 250 2.57 -0.94 -7.74
N ASP A 251 1.72 -1.94 -8.05
CA ASP A 251 2.15 -3.16 -8.72
C ASP A 251 2.74 -2.87 -10.12
N LEU A 252 4.03 -3.16 -10.27
CA LEU A 252 4.73 -2.92 -11.53
C LEU A 252 4.21 -3.79 -12.69
N ALA A 253 3.38 -4.79 -12.42
CA ALA A 253 2.71 -5.61 -13.44
C ALA A 253 1.40 -4.99 -13.96
N MET A 254 0.93 -3.84 -13.42
CA MET A 254 -0.28 -3.16 -13.90
C MET A 254 -0.12 -2.63 -15.32
N GLY A 255 -1.24 -2.58 -16.07
CA GLY A 255 -1.27 -2.13 -17.47
C GLY A 255 -0.67 -0.74 -17.68
N ALA A 256 -0.82 0.17 -16.71
CA ALA A 256 -0.21 1.51 -16.75
C ALA A 256 1.32 1.50 -16.92
N ILE A 257 2.01 0.47 -16.47
CA ILE A 257 3.46 0.28 -16.63
C ILE A 257 3.75 -0.74 -17.72
N ARG A 258 3.17 -1.93 -17.63
CA ARG A 258 3.50 -3.08 -18.47
C ARG A 258 3.27 -2.83 -19.96
N ASN A 259 2.32 -1.96 -20.31
CA ASN A 259 2.04 -1.62 -21.72
C ASN A 259 3.17 -0.79 -22.37
N THR A 260 4.11 -0.25 -21.59
CA THR A 260 5.19 0.61 -22.09
C THR A 260 6.59 0.15 -21.65
N LEU A 261 6.69 -0.57 -20.55
CA LEU A 261 7.98 -0.93 -19.95
C LEU A 261 7.84 -2.28 -19.22
N ASP A 262 8.77 -3.19 -19.44
CA ASP A 262 8.82 -4.45 -18.68
C ASP A 262 9.15 -4.22 -17.20
N ALA A 263 8.77 -5.17 -16.35
CA ALA A 263 8.93 -5.03 -14.90
C ALA A 263 10.41 -4.86 -14.46
N PRO A 264 11.41 -5.53 -15.05
CA PRO A 264 12.82 -5.30 -14.73
C PRO A 264 13.29 -3.87 -14.97
N ARG A 265 12.96 -3.29 -16.14
CA ARG A 265 13.32 -1.90 -16.48
C ARG A 265 12.52 -0.90 -15.64
N ALA A 266 11.23 -1.17 -15.41
CA ALA A 266 10.39 -0.35 -14.53
C ALA A 266 10.93 -0.30 -13.10
N ALA A 267 11.39 -1.42 -12.57
CA ALA A 267 12.01 -1.52 -11.24
C ALA A 267 13.26 -0.64 -11.11
N VAL A 268 14.17 -0.69 -12.09
CA VAL A 268 15.35 0.18 -12.12
C VAL A 268 14.95 1.66 -12.19
N ALA A 269 13.97 2.00 -13.04
CA ALA A 269 13.50 3.38 -13.19
C ALA A 269 12.81 3.89 -11.92
N ALA A 270 12.00 3.07 -11.24
CA ALA A 270 11.35 3.41 -9.98
C ALA A 270 12.36 3.66 -8.85
N LEU A 271 13.37 2.79 -8.69
CA LEU A 271 14.45 3.01 -7.71
C LEU A 271 15.23 4.29 -8.02
N ARG A 272 15.57 4.55 -9.28
CA ARG A 272 16.22 5.81 -9.70
C ARG A 272 15.35 7.05 -9.43
N ALA A 273 14.02 6.90 -9.51
CA ALA A 273 13.09 7.97 -9.17
C ALA A 273 13.01 8.27 -7.66
N GLY A 274 13.46 7.36 -6.79
CA GLY A 274 13.43 7.54 -5.34
C GLY A 274 12.47 6.59 -4.60
N VAL A 275 11.80 5.66 -5.31
CA VAL A 275 11.02 4.57 -4.71
C VAL A 275 11.97 3.63 -3.97
N ASP A 276 11.57 3.11 -2.82
CA ASP A 276 12.39 2.22 -1.99
C ASP A 276 11.96 0.76 -2.07
N TRP A 277 10.69 0.49 -2.26
CA TRP A 277 10.12 -0.85 -2.21
C TRP A 277 9.23 -1.10 -3.41
N LEU A 278 9.47 -2.19 -4.11
CA LEU A 278 8.86 -2.52 -5.38
C LEU A 278 7.82 -3.61 -5.21
N LEU A 279 6.56 -3.33 -5.56
CA LEU A 279 5.46 -4.27 -5.47
C LEU A 279 5.37 -5.09 -6.77
N LEU A 280 5.34 -6.42 -6.63
CA LEU A 280 5.25 -7.40 -7.72
C LEU A 280 4.22 -8.48 -7.32
N CYS A 281 2.96 -8.28 -7.72
CA CYS A 281 1.83 -9.14 -7.31
C CYS A 281 1.69 -10.41 -8.14
N GLY A 282 2.46 -10.52 -9.23
CA GLY A 282 2.42 -11.62 -10.20
C GLY A 282 3.28 -12.83 -9.82
N ALA A 283 3.79 -13.53 -10.83
CA ALA A 283 4.56 -14.75 -10.66
C ALA A 283 5.95 -14.50 -10.03
N LEU A 284 6.39 -15.37 -9.12
CA LEU A 284 7.71 -15.29 -8.47
C LEU A 284 8.88 -15.32 -9.47
N GLY A 285 8.70 -15.95 -10.64
CA GLY A 285 9.71 -15.92 -11.71
C GLY A 285 9.95 -14.53 -12.28
N GLU A 286 8.93 -13.67 -12.31
CA GLU A 286 9.11 -12.26 -12.71
C GLU A 286 9.88 -11.48 -11.66
N ALA A 287 9.57 -11.67 -10.39
CA ALA A 287 10.32 -11.07 -9.30
C ALA A 287 11.80 -11.49 -9.30
N GLN A 288 12.08 -12.73 -9.71
CA GLN A 288 13.45 -13.21 -9.89
C GLN A 288 14.17 -12.45 -11.01
N ARG A 289 13.55 -12.24 -12.19
CA ARG A 289 14.10 -11.45 -13.29
C ARG A 289 14.35 -9.99 -12.89
N VAL A 290 13.43 -9.42 -12.11
CA VAL A 290 13.61 -8.07 -11.54
C VAL A 290 14.84 -8.03 -10.63
N ALA A 291 14.99 -8.97 -9.71
CA ALA A 291 16.17 -9.04 -8.83
C ALA A 291 17.47 -9.19 -9.63
N ASP A 292 17.48 -10.01 -10.68
CA ASP A 292 18.65 -10.20 -11.55
C ASP A 292 19.02 -8.89 -12.25
N GLN A 293 18.05 -8.15 -12.78
CA GLN A 293 18.27 -6.85 -13.41
C GLN A 293 18.80 -5.81 -12.42
N LEU A 294 18.24 -5.77 -11.18
CA LEU A 294 18.75 -4.86 -10.14
C LEU A 294 20.20 -5.15 -9.79
N VAL A 295 20.58 -6.43 -9.68
CA VAL A 295 21.97 -6.84 -9.45
C VAL A 295 22.85 -6.41 -10.60
N ALA A 296 22.50 -6.73 -11.85
CA ALA A 296 23.29 -6.38 -13.03
C ALA A 296 23.49 -4.86 -13.12
N THR A 297 22.43 -4.08 -12.90
CA THR A 297 22.50 -2.61 -12.91
C THR A 297 23.40 -2.07 -11.79
N ALA A 298 23.33 -2.64 -10.57
CA ALA A 298 24.15 -2.20 -9.45
C ALA A 298 25.63 -2.55 -9.61
N LEU A 299 25.96 -3.61 -10.34
CA LEU A 299 27.34 -3.96 -10.68
C LEU A 299 27.93 -3.00 -11.72
N ALA A 300 27.11 -2.53 -12.67
CA ALA A 300 27.53 -1.64 -13.75
C ALA A 300 27.47 -0.13 -13.36
N ASP A 301 26.69 0.26 -12.35
CA ASP A 301 26.46 1.67 -11.98
C ASP A 301 26.63 1.85 -10.46
N PRO A 302 27.76 2.41 -9.99
CA PRO A 302 27.99 2.66 -8.56
C PRO A 302 26.97 3.61 -7.90
N ARG A 303 26.41 4.56 -8.68
CA ARG A 303 25.36 5.46 -8.18
C ARG A 303 24.06 4.68 -7.94
N PHE A 304 23.72 3.78 -8.84
CA PHE A 304 22.57 2.90 -8.65
C PHE A 304 22.79 1.93 -7.49
N ALA A 305 24.00 1.38 -7.33
CA ALA A 305 24.33 0.54 -6.18
C ALA A 305 24.18 1.28 -4.84
N ALA A 306 24.58 2.55 -4.78
CA ALA A 306 24.36 3.40 -3.59
C ALA A 306 22.86 3.63 -3.33
N ARG A 307 22.07 3.88 -4.39
CA ARG A 307 20.62 4.05 -4.27
C ARG A 307 19.93 2.75 -3.81
N LEU A 308 20.35 1.60 -4.31
CA LEU A 308 19.83 0.29 -3.89
C LEU A 308 20.11 0.03 -2.40
N ARG A 309 21.31 0.32 -1.93
CA ARG A 309 21.65 0.23 -0.49
C ARG A 309 20.78 1.14 0.37
N GLN A 310 20.56 2.39 -0.07
CA GLN A 310 19.70 3.34 0.63
C GLN A 310 18.26 2.83 0.71
N ALA A 311 17.72 2.28 -0.39
CA ALA A 311 16.39 1.71 -0.43
C ALA A 311 16.25 0.54 0.54
N ALA A 312 17.18 -0.41 0.46
CA ALA A 312 17.21 -1.59 1.33
C ALA A 312 17.31 -1.20 2.81
N ALA A 313 18.12 -0.19 3.16
CA ALA A 313 18.23 0.31 4.52
C ALA A 313 16.90 0.88 5.06
N ARG A 314 16.15 1.63 4.22
CA ARG A 314 14.82 2.12 4.62
C ARG A 314 13.81 1.00 4.81
N VAL A 315 13.80 0.00 3.92
CA VAL A 315 12.95 -1.18 4.09
C VAL A 315 13.34 -1.95 5.34
N ALA A 316 14.64 -2.13 5.60
CA ALA A 316 15.12 -2.78 6.82
C ALA A 316 14.65 -2.05 8.10
N ALA A 317 14.63 -0.72 8.09
CA ALA A 317 14.16 0.06 9.22
C ALA A 317 12.67 -0.18 9.57
N LEU A 318 11.84 -0.60 8.61
CA LEU A 318 10.45 -0.98 8.91
C LEU A 318 10.36 -2.18 9.84
N HIS A 319 11.31 -3.11 9.78
CA HIS A 319 11.31 -4.28 10.67
C HIS A 319 11.41 -3.90 12.14
N SER A 320 12.10 -2.81 12.48
CA SER A 320 12.17 -2.31 13.86
C SER A 320 10.83 -1.74 14.37
N LEU A 321 9.93 -1.36 13.45
CA LEU A 321 8.59 -0.89 13.78
C LEU A 321 7.58 -2.04 13.90
N ARG A 322 7.95 -3.25 13.48
CA ARG A 322 7.11 -4.44 13.61
C ARG A 322 6.87 -4.77 15.06
N ARG A 323 5.62 -4.96 15.43
CA ARG A 323 5.26 -5.41 16.77
C ARG A 323 5.09 -6.93 16.80
N PRO A 324 5.36 -7.61 17.91
CA PRO A 324 5.04 -9.03 18.09
C PRO A 324 3.57 -9.33 17.75
N ALA A 325 3.27 -10.54 17.30
CA ALA A 325 1.90 -11.00 17.11
C ALA A 325 1.12 -10.82 18.42
N ARG A 326 -0.13 -10.39 18.32
CA ARG A 326 -1.04 -10.36 19.47
C ARG A 326 -1.65 -11.73 19.71
N ALA A 327 -2.24 -11.91 20.90
CA ALA A 327 -3.02 -13.11 21.18
C ALA A 327 -4.10 -13.34 20.10
N PRO A 328 -4.41 -14.60 19.78
CA PRO A 328 -5.48 -14.93 18.84
C PRO A 328 -6.79 -14.26 19.24
N LEU A 329 -7.55 -13.82 18.22
CA LEU A 329 -8.92 -13.34 18.42
C LEU A 329 -9.89 -14.48 18.16
N ALA A 330 -10.96 -14.54 18.99
CA ALA A 330 -12.10 -15.36 18.65
C ALA A 330 -12.92 -14.67 17.54
N PHE A 331 -13.08 -15.34 16.41
CA PHE A 331 -13.86 -14.86 15.29
C PHE A 331 -15.24 -15.53 15.23
N PRO A 332 -16.30 -14.81 14.80
CA PRO A 332 -16.33 -13.37 14.50
C PRO A 332 -16.22 -12.49 15.74
N VAL A 333 -15.64 -11.30 15.61
CA VAL A 333 -15.45 -10.37 16.74
C VAL A 333 -16.72 -9.53 16.97
N ALA A 334 -17.53 -9.89 17.97
CA ALA A 334 -18.83 -9.24 18.24
C ALA A 334 -18.76 -7.72 18.37
N ALA A 335 -17.70 -7.17 18.99
CA ALA A 335 -17.51 -5.72 19.10
C ALA A 335 -17.31 -5.03 17.75
N HIS A 336 -16.64 -5.70 16.80
CA HIS A 336 -16.42 -5.18 15.45
C HIS A 336 -17.73 -5.21 14.63
N LEU A 337 -18.55 -6.27 14.79
CA LEU A 337 -19.86 -6.36 14.13
C LEU A 337 -20.77 -5.22 14.60
N ARG A 338 -20.86 -4.98 15.91
CA ARG A 338 -21.63 -3.84 16.47
C ARG A 338 -21.11 -2.48 15.96
N LEU A 339 -19.80 -2.32 15.77
CA LEU A 339 -19.24 -1.11 15.18
C LEU A 339 -19.71 -0.93 13.73
N VAL A 340 -19.69 -2.00 12.93
CA VAL A 340 -20.15 -2.00 11.54
C VAL A 340 -21.63 -1.62 11.44
N GLU A 341 -22.50 -2.17 12.31
CA GLU A 341 -23.92 -1.84 12.37
C GLU A 341 -24.13 -0.35 12.64
N ARG A 342 -23.44 0.21 13.65
CA ARG A 342 -23.51 1.65 13.93
C ARG A 342 -23.07 2.52 12.76
N ILE A 343 -21.98 2.15 12.08
CA ILE A 343 -21.48 2.89 10.92
C ILE A 343 -22.51 2.84 9.79
N ARG A 344 -23.11 1.67 9.52
CA ARG A 344 -24.14 1.51 8.48
C ARG A 344 -25.40 2.35 8.78
N ALA A 345 -25.90 2.33 10.00
CA ALA A 345 -27.05 3.11 10.40
C ALA A 345 -26.85 4.61 10.17
N VAL A 346 -25.69 5.16 10.58
CA VAL A 346 -25.37 6.58 10.32
C VAL A 346 -25.21 6.86 8.83
N ALA A 347 -24.59 5.96 8.07
CA ALA A 347 -24.35 6.15 6.64
C ALA A 347 -25.67 6.13 5.82
N THR A 348 -26.67 5.35 6.23
CA THR A 348 -27.99 5.28 5.59
C THR A 348 -28.80 6.56 5.88
N ASN A 349 -28.83 7.01 7.13
CA ASN A 349 -29.55 8.24 7.50
C ASN A 349 -28.97 9.48 6.80
N ALA A 350 -27.65 9.56 6.63
CA ALA A 350 -26.99 10.66 5.93
C ALA A 350 -27.15 10.62 4.39
N ALA A 351 -27.69 9.56 3.82
CA ALA A 351 -28.01 9.47 2.39
C ALA A 351 -29.49 9.80 2.09
N ALA A 352 -30.33 9.85 3.13
CA ALA A 352 -31.74 10.17 3.03
C ALA A 352 -32.06 11.67 3.27
N CYS A 353 -31.08 12.45 3.72
CA CYS A 353 -31.11 13.91 3.84
C CYS A 353 -30.30 14.55 2.70
#